data_8d3c491e3b32552db62d92fb15b8690c
#
_entry.id   8d3c491e3b32552db62d92fb15b8690c
#
_cell.length_a   1.000
_cell.length_b   1.000
_cell.length_c   1.000
_cell.angle_alpha   90.00
_cell.angle_beta   90.00
_cell.angle_gamma   90.00
#
_symmetry.space_group_name_H-M   'P 1'
#
loop_
_entity.id
_entity.type
_entity.pdbx_description
1 polymer ?
#
loop_
_entity_poly.entity_id
_entity_poly.type
_entity_poly.pdbx_seq_one_letter_code
_entity_poly.pdbx_strand_id
1 'polypeptide(L)'
;MAAANHQKKGRAKRIVVAALALAALVAVGVGLAVAAGNDPGEPDYSGLAVETAPTMPQPPKVQGEDDGADDAAAESPVPADADPAAESARPLASPSTSGALHVEGSRLVDAAGEPVQLRGVSTHGLAWYPEYVNQEFFDELKRDWGANVVRLALYSAEEGGYATDALRSKLNELVLRGVEYATAADMYVVVDWHTLTDANPLTNQWAAAEFFRVVSHDLADHNNVIYEICNEPNGETTWADVKAYAADIIPIIRANDPDAVIVVGTPTWSQDIQDAAADPLAESNIVYTLHFYAATHQADLRERLRTAVEGGLPVFVTEFGICEASGDGKIDYDSADAWVRLMDELNVSYICWNLSNKKEAAALLKPSCKKTAGFTLDDLSDAGLWLVDTLGGAGFDAKEVMLARADKKSNKTGSAMMAFSSDTIQWQLNVADKWKEDDRVFFRYEMAGSNYSAATEKWSVTIPFNENIQVEDSWNCEVAVSGNELTVSNAASNGKVGAGDTVSDVGFIVSGTKKLAVVDL
;
A
#
# COMPACT_ATOMS: atom_id res chain seq x y z
N MET A 1 69.74 7.50 -1.52
CA MET A 1 68.44 8.18 -1.39
C MET A 1 67.35 7.11 -1.34
N ALA A 2 67.06 6.68 -0.14
CA ALA A 2 66.03 5.72 0.17
C ALA A 2 65.21 6.30 1.33
N ALA A 3 63.95 6.55 1.14
CA ALA A 3 62.93 6.71 2.20
C ALA A 3 61.69 7.40 1.63
N ALA A 4 60.72 6.67 1.20
CA ALA A 4 59.30 7.08 1.15
C ALA A 4 58.46 5.99 0.44
N ASN A 5 58.22 4.85 1.10
CA ASN A 5 57.22 3.90 0.63
C ASN A 5 56.78 2.92 1.74
N HIS A 6 56.29 3.48 2.86
CA HIS A 6 55.74 2.65 3.93
C HIS A 6 54.63 3.34 4.73
N GLN A 7 53.59 3.88 4.08
CA GLN A 7 52.43 4.43 4.82
C GLN A 7 51.08 4.32 4.10
N LYS A 8 50.83 3.29 3.32
CA LYS A 8 49.49 3.11 2.69
C LYS A 8 48.82 1.73 2.89
N LYS A 9 49.33 0.86 3.74
CA LYS A 9 48.73 -0.48 4.02
C LYS A 9 48.08 -0.65 5.39
N GLY A 10 47.95 0.39 6.21
CA GLY A 10 47.44 0.33 7.58
C GLY A 10 46.00 0.78 7.80
N ARG A 11 45.31 1.35 6.79
CA ARG A 11 43.97 1.92 6.98
C ARG A 11 42.81 1.04 6.54
N ALA A 12 43.03 0.01 5.72
CA ALA A 12 41.95 -0.88 5.23
C ALA A 12 41.60 -2.03 6.19
N LYS A 13 42.40 -2.31 7.21
CA LYS A 13 42.14 -3.41 8.19
C LYS A 13 41.44 -2.94 9.48
N ARG A 14 41.22 -1.64 9.69
CA ARG A 14 40.57 -1.12 10.91
C ARG A 14 39.07 -0.84 10.74
N ILE A 15 38.52 -0.89 9.53
CA ILE A 15 37.09 -0.64 9.27
C ILE A 15 36.27 -1.93 9.32
N VAL A 16 36.87 -3.10 9.07
CA VAL A 16 36.16 -4.40 9.11
C VAL A 16 36.04 -4.96 10.54
N VAL A 17 36.83 -4.49 11.50
CA VAL A 17 36.76 -4.95 12.90
C VAL A 17 35.78 -4.13 13.74
N ALA A 18 35.37 -2.92 13.30
CA ALA A 18 34.41 -2.10 14.01
C ALA A 18 32.95 -2.47 13.70
N ALA A 19 32.66 -3.11 12.54
CA ALA A 19 31.31 -3.54 12.16
C ALA A 19 30.91 -4.88 12.81
N LEU A 20 31.86 -5.69 13.26
CA LEU A 20 31.59 -6.97 13.96
C LEU A 20 31.54 -6.82 15.50
N ALA A 21 31.91 -5.69 16.06
CA ALA A 21 31.84 -5.44 17.50
C ALA A 21 30.52 -4.78 17.94
N LEU A 22 29.72 -4.22 17.02
CA LEU A 22 28.40 -3.65 17.35
C LEU A 22 27.27 -4.70 17.34
N ALA A 23 27.44 -5.80 16.63
CA ALA A 23 26.49 -6.92 16.63
C ALA A 23 26.60 -7.84 17.87
N ALA A 24 27.69 -7.74 18.65
CA ALA A 24 27.93 -8.58 19.84
C ALA A 24 27.55 -7.88 21.17
N LEU A 25 27.15 -6.61 21.16
CA LEU A 25 26.80 -5.85 22.37
C LEU A 25 25.29 -5.73 22.62
N VAL A 26 24.46 -6.17 21.68
CA VAL A 26 22.99 -6.29 21.86
C VAL A 26 22.58 -7.66 22.42
N ALA A 27 23.45 -8.67 22.38
CA ALA A 27 23.15 -10.03 22.85
C ALA A 27 23.56 -10.30 24.32
N VAL A 28 24.09 -9.35 25.07
CA VAL A 28 24.56 -9.56 26.47
C VAL A 28 23.77 -8.70 27.49
N GLY A 29 22.80 -7.89 27.04
CA GLY A 29 21.97 -7.03 27.90
C GLY A 29 20.70 -7.67 28.48
N VAL A 30 20.34 -8.92 28.13
CA VAL A 30 19.08 -9.56 28.57
C VAL A 30 19.31 -10.75 29.53
N GLY A 31 20.49 -10.97 30.02
CA GLY A 31 20.83 -12.19 30.78
C GLY A 31 21.22 -11.99 32.25
N LEU A 32 20.69 -11.01 33.00
CA LEU A 32 20.96 -10.93 34.44
C LEU A 32 19.92 -10.10 35.21
N ALA A 33 18.69 -10.61 35.32
CA ALA A 33 17.76 -10.21 36.39
C ALA A 33 16.68 -11.29 36.60
N VAL A 34 17.06 -12.51 36.95
CA VAL A 34 16.14 -13.49 37.52
C VAL A 34 16.79 -14.05 38.78
N ALA A 35 16.55 -13.39 39.90
CA ALA A 35 16.61 -13.99 41.22
C ALA A 35 16.01 -13.03 42.26
N ALA A 36 14.69 -13.06 42.47
CA ALA A 36 14.09 -12.95 43.82
C ALA A 36 12.55 -12.98 43.67
N GLY A 37 12.02 -14.11 43.95
CA GLY A 37 10.74 -14.59 44.38
C GLY A 37 9.54 -13.65 44.44
N ASN A 38 8.52 -13.97 43.64
CA ASN A 38 7.18 -14.24 44.10
C ASN A 38 6.39 -14.72 42.90
N ASP A 39 6.05 -16.00 42.94
CA ASP A 39 5.13 -16.64 42.01
C ASP A 39 3.69 -16.20 42.34
N PRO A 40 3.01 -15.44 41.51
CA PRO A 40 1.57 -15.30 41.59
C PRO A 40 0.98 -16.49 40.82
N GLY A 41 0.42 -17.46 41.55
CA GLY A 41 -0.18 -18.66 41.03
C GLY A 41 -1.02 -18.46 39.79
N GLU A 42 -0.94 -19.45 38.88
CA GLU A 42 -1.81 -19.55 37.70
C GLU A 42 -3.28 -19.34 38.10
N PRO A 43 -4.05 -18.55 37.33
CA PRO A 43 -5.48 -18.43 37.53
C PRO A 43 -6.13 -19.80 37.26
N ASP A 44 -6.88 -20.29 38.25
CA ASP A 44 -7.65 -21.53 38.16
C ASP A 44 -8.88 -21.36 37.26
N TYR A 45 -8.80 -21.92 36.04
CA TYR A 45 -9.89 -21.94 35.06
C TYR A 45 -10.85 -23.14 35.23
N SER A 46 -10.78 -23.91 36.31
CA SER A 46 -11.59 -25.13 36.50
C SER A 46 -13.07 -24.89 36.77
N GLY A 47 -13.53 -23.64 36.83
CA GLY A 47 -14.91 -23.24 37.13
C GLY A 47 -15.80 -22.89 35.94
N LEU A 48 -15.30 -22.89 34.71
CA LEU A 48 -16.12 -22.64 33.51
C LEU A 48 -16.61 -23.97 32.93
N ALA A 49 -17.85 -24.36 33.34
CA ALA A 49 -18.56 -25.47 32.74
C ALA A 49 -18.81 -25.16 31.26
N VAL A 50 -18.19 -25.93 30.36
CA VAL A 50 -18.55 -25.97 28.95
C VAL A 50 -19.90 -26.68 28.88
N GLU A 51 -20.99 -25.94 28.71
CA GLU A 51 -22.25 -26.54 28.27
C GLU A 51 -22.05 -27.09 26.87
N THR A 52 -22.15 -28.41 26.74
CA THR A 52 -22.14 -29.11 25.46
C THR A 52 -23.34 -28.65 24.62
N ALA A 53 -23.06 -28.06 23.47
CA ALA A 53 -24.06 -27.68 22.49
C ALA A 53 -24.93 -28.88 22.11
N PRO A 54 -26.24 -28.71 21.92
CA PRO A 54 -27.15 -29.78 21.52
C PRO A 54 -26.81 -30.23 20.08
N THR A 55 -26.72 -31.56 19.91
CA THR A 55 -26.46 -32.22 18.64
C THR A 55 -27.57 -31.88 17.63
N MET A 56 -27.20 -31.20 16.55
CA MET A 56 -28.09 -30.96 15.42
C MET A 56 -28.48 -32.25 14.72
N PRO A 57 -29.75 -32.45 14.30
CA PRO A 57 -30.18 -33.63 13.56
C PRO A 57 -29.59 -33.61 12.14
N GLN A 58 -29.06 -34.76 11.70
CA GLN A 58 -28.55 -34.96 10.33
C GLN A 58 -29.67 -34.83 9.30
N PRO A 59 -29.41 -34.22 8.13
CA PRO A 59 -30.37 -34.23 7.02
C PRO A 59 -30.57 -35.63 6.46
N PRO A 60 -31.75 -35.98 5.95
CA PRO A 60 -32.07 -37.30 5.41
C PRO A 60 -31.26 -37.57 4.12
N LYS A 61 -30.72 -38.82 4.02
CA LYS A 61 -30.09 -39.32 2.80
C LYS A 61 -31.13 -39.48 1.69
N VAL A 62 -30.93 -38.75 0.61
CA VAL A 62 -31.68 -39.00 -0.64
C VAL A 62 -31.03 -40.18 -1.37
N GLN A 63 -31.78 -41.26 -1.59
CA GLN A 63 -31.39 -42.36 -2.46
C GLN A 63 -31.50 -41.92 -3.91
N GLY A 64 -30.44 -42.16 -4.69
CA GLY A 64 -30.43 -41.87 -6.11
C GLY A 64 -31.32 -42.85 -6.90
N GLU A 65 -31.98 -42.34 -7.88
CA GLU A 65 -32.42 -43.09 -9.05
C GLU A 65 -31.76 -42.45 -10.29
N ASP A 66 -31.16 -43.33 -11.06
CA ASP A 66 -30.44 -43.13 -12.30
C ASP A 66 -31.48 -43.09 -13.43
N ASP A 67 -31.55 -42.00 -14.17
CA ASP A 67 -32.15 -42.03 -15.52
C ASP A 67 -31.48 -40.95 -16.38
N GLY A 68 -30.74 -41.46 -17.38
CA GLY A 68 -30.06 -40.63 -18.37
C GLY A 68 -31.02 -39.90 -19.31
N ALA A 69 -30.69 -38.66 -19.61
CA ALA A 69 -31.04 -37.99 -20.85
C ALA A 69 -30.05 -36.87 -21.14
N ASP A 70 -29.39 -36.97 -22.29
CA ASP A 70 -28.68 -35.89 -22.95
C ASP A 70 -29.56 -34.64 -23.08
N ASP A 71 -29.10 -33.51 -22.57
CA ASP A 71 -29.58 -32.23 -23.09
C ASP A 71 -28.42 -31.20 -23.08
N ALA A 72 -28.17 -30.70 -24.28
CA ALA A 72 -27.14 -29.71 -24.57
C ALA A 72 -27.45 -28.40 -23.85
N ALA A 73 -26.63 -28.04 -22.88
CA ALA A 73 -26.67 -26.73 -22.27
C ALA A 73 -26.22 -25.66 -23.28
N ALA A 74 -27.15 -24.81 -23.68
CA ALA A 74 -26.89 -23.62 -24.45
C ALA A 74 -26.06 -22.64 -23.57
N GLU A 75 -24.88 -22.30 -24.05
CA GLU A 75 -24.08 -21.19 -23.51
C GLU A 75 -24.90 -19.91 -23.58
N SER A 76 -25.19 -19.32 -22.44
CA SER A 76 -25.69 -17.94 -22.37
C SER A 76 -24.55 -17.01 -22.76
N PRO A 77 -24.78 -16.02 -23.64
CA PRO A 77 -23.74 -15.10 -24.05
C PRO A 77 -23.32 -14.21 -22.85
N VAL A 78 -22.04 -14.22 -22.57
CA VAL A 78 -21.38 -13.22 -21.72
C VAL A 78 -21.67 -11.84 -22.34
N PRO A 79 -22.20 -10.86 -21.60
CA PRO A 79 -22.35 -9.51 -22.13
C PRO A 79 -20.95 -8.95 -22.42
N ALA A 80 -20.66 -8.76 -23.69
CA ALA A 80 -19.51 -7.97 -24.13
C ALA A 80 -19.81 -6.49 -23.88
N ASP A 81 -18.77 -5.76 -23.50
CA ASP A 81 -18.68 -4.29 -23.47
C ASP A 81 -19.45 -3.58 -22.33
N ALA A 82 -18.93 -3.64 -21.13
CA ALA A 82 -19.09 -2.54 -20.19
C ALA A 82 -18.08 -1.43 -20.58
N ASP A 83 -18.59 -0.27 -20.91
CA ASP A 83 -17.81 0.93 -21.23
C ASP A 83 -16.99 1.35 -20.00
N PRO A 84 -15.64 1.35 -20.02
CA PRO A 84 -14.83 1.74 -18.86
C PRO A 84 -15.04 3.20 -18.44
N ALA A 85 -15.65 4.05 -19.29
CA ALA A 85 -16.06 5.40 -18.95
C ALA A 85 -17.32 5.46 -18.07
N ALA A 86 -18.12 4.38 -17.99
CA ALA A 86 -19.31 4.31 -17.15
C ALA A 86 -19.01 3.89 -15.69
N GLU A 87 -17.84 3.28 -15.44
CA GLU A 87 -17.44 2.81 -14.12
C GLU A 87 -16.89 3.94 -13.23
N SER A 88 -16.38 5.03 -13.83
CA SER A 88 -15.90 6.22 -13.12
C SER A 88 -16.99 7.11 -12.51
N ALA A 89 -18.26 6.78 -12.65
CA ALA A 89 -19.40 7.57 -12.19
C ALA A 89 -20.18 6.95 -11.01
N ARG A 90 -19.78 5.78 -10.49
CA ARG A 90 -20.46 5.22 -9.30
C ARG A 90 -20.03 6.01 -8.05
N PRO A 91 -20.97 6.42 -7.19
CA PRO A 91 -20.61 6.99 -5.88
C PRO A 91 -19.78 5.98 -5.08
N LEU A 92 -18.80 6.49 -4.32
CA LEU A 92 -18.04 5.65 -3.40
C LEU A 92 -19.00 4.95 -2.44
N ALA A 93 -18.80 3.64 -2.25
CA ALA A 93 -19.58 2.86 -1.28
C ALA A 93 -19.47 3.47 0.12
N SER A 94 -20.57 3.43 0.85
CA SER A 94 -20.62 3.83 2.25
C SER A 94 -21.58 2.95 3.04
N PRO A 95 -21.43 2.84 4.36
CA PRO A 95 -22.33 2.04 5.19
C PRO A 95 -23.82 2.36 5.02
N SER A 96 -24.15 3.64 4.81
CA SER A 96 -25.54 4.07 4.62
C SER A 96 -26.13 3.68 3.26
N THR A 97 -25.31 3.53 2.23
CA THR A 97 -25.74 3.22 0.86
C THR A 97 -25.55 1.75 0.48
N SER A 98 -24.47 1.13 0.97
CA SER A 98 -24.04 -0.23 0.60
C SER A 98 -24.32 -1.26 1.70
N GLY A 99 -24.61 -0.83 2.96
CA GLY A 99 -24.88 -1.71 4.08
C GLY A 99 -23.68 -2.50 4.56
N ALA A 100 -23.94 -3.66 5.17
CA ALA A 100 -22.90 -4.60 5.56
C ALA A 100 -22.26 -5.25 4.33
N LEU A 101 -20.92 -5.37 4.36
CA LEU A 101 -20.17 -6.01 3.29
C LEU A 101 -20.03 -7.51 3.52
N HIS A 102 -19.87 -8.25 2.42
CA HIS A 102 -19.55 -9.67 2.46
C HIS A 102 -18.66 -10.07 1.29
N VAL A 103 -18.21 -11.31 1.24
CA VAL A 103 -17.30 -11.82 0.21
C VAL A 103 -18.04 -12.76 -0.73
N GLU A 104 -17.99 -12.47 -2.04
CA GLU A 104 -18.45 -13.34 -3.10
C GLU A 104 -17.34 -13.60 -4.13
N GLY A 105 -16.89 -14.87 -4.21
CA GLY A 105 -15.73 -15.20 -5.04
C GLY A 105 -14.47 -14.45 -4.61
N SER A 106 -13.83 -13.73 -5.51
CA SER A 106 -12.67 -12.91 -5.22
C SER A 106 -13.01 -11.45 -4.83
N ARG A 107 -14.29 -11.12 -4.63
CA ARG A 107 -14.74 -9.73 -4.49
C ARG A 107 -15.33 -9.46 -3.11
N LEU A 108 -15.09 -8.25 -2.64
CA LEU A 108 -15.88 -7.63 -1.59
C LEU A 108 -17.14 -7.03 -2.24
N VAL A 109 -18.31 -7.35 -1.71
CA VAL A 109 -19.58 -6.89 -2.27
C VAL A 109 -20.46 -6.27 -1.17
N ASP A 110 -21.40 -5.44 -1.58
CA ASP A 110 -22.37 -4.81 -0.70
C ASP A 110 -23.56 -5.73 -0.38
N ALA A 111 -24.50 -5.24 0.43
CA ALA A 111 -25.70 -6.01 0.80
C ALA A 111 -26.60 -6.41 -0.38
N ALA A 112 -26.41 -5.82 -1.56
CA ALA A 112 -27.12 -6.16 -2.79
C ALA A 112 -26.34 -7.12 -3.70
N GLY A 113 -25.09 -7.49 -3.35
CA GLY A 113 -24.19 -8.31 -4.16
C GLY A 113 -23.41 -7.51 -5.22
N GLU A 114 -23.47 -6.16 -5.16
CA GLU A 114 -22.70 -5.32 -6.09
C GLU A 114 -21.24 -5.16 -5.61
N PRO A 115 -20.25 -5.25 -6.50
CA PRO A 115 -18.84 -5.10 -6.15
C PRO A 115 -18.54 -3.76 -5.51
N VAL A 116 -17.75 -3.78 -4.43
CA VAL A 116 -17.33 -2.61 -3.68
C VAL A 116 -15.81 -2.52 -3.66
N GLN A 117 -15.27 -1.32 -3.87
CA GLN A 117 -13.88 -1.01 -3.62
C GLN A 117 -13.77 0.00 -2.46
N LEU A 118 -13.01 -0.36 -1.43
CA LEU A 118 -12.68 0.53 -0.32
C LEU A 118 -11.32 1.17 -0.56
N ARG A 119 -11.24 2.49 -0.40
CA ARG A 119 -10.04 3.29 -0.60
C ARG A 119 -9.83 4.21 0.59
N GLY A 120 -8.68 4.16 1.24
CA GLY A 120 -8.55 4.95 2.45
C GLY A 120 -7.17 5.06 3.05
N VAL A 121 -7.17 5.35 4.35
CA VAL A 121 -5.99 5.72 5.12
C VAL A 121 -5.90 4.88 6.39
N SER A 122 -4.69 4.41 6.73
CA SER A 122 -4.39 3.81 8.03
C SER A 122 -3.91 4.87 9.01
N THR A 123 -4.37 4.82 10.26
CA THR A 123 -3.62 5.49 11.33
C THR A 123 -2.22 4.91 11.42
N HIS A 124 -1.27 5.64 12.00
CA HIS A 124 -0.10 5.01 12.60
C HIS A 124 -0.50 4.33 13.92
N GLY A 125 0.44 3.71 14.62
CA GLY A 125 0.15 3.05 15.89
C GLY A 125 -0.65 3.90 16.86
N LEU A 126 -1.81 3.39 17.28
CA LEU A 126 -2.79 4.10 18.13
C LEU A 126 -2.20 4.57 19.47
N ALA A 127 -1.21 3.83 20.02
CA ALA A 127 -0.53 4.23 21.25
C ALA A 127 0.40 5.45 21.06
N TRP A 128 0.85 5.71 19.85
CA TRP A 128 1.84 6.76 19.55
C TRP A 128 1.24 8.03 18.95
N TYR A 129 0.14 7.88 18.21
CA TYR A 129 -0.54 8.97 17.50
C TYR A 129 -2.05 8.95 17.74
N PRO A 130 -2.52 8.86 19.02
CA PRO A 130 -3.94 8.76 19.33
C PRO A 130 -4.73 10.02 18.95
N GLU A 131 -4.06 11.17 18.82
CA GLU A 131 -4.67 12.46 18.51
C GLU A 131 -5.30 12.53 17.11
N TYR A 132 -4.90 11.65 16.19
CA TYR A 132 -5.49 11.59 14.85
C TYR A 132 -6.80 10.78 14.82
N VAL A 133 -7.15 10.08 15.89
CA VAL A 133 -8.46 9.44 16.04
C VAL A 133 -9.45 10.46 16.62
N ASN A 134 -10.01 11.28 15.75
CA ASN A 134 -10.98 12.32 16.11
C ASN A 134 -12.03 12.51 15.01
N GLN A 135 -13.24 12.97 15.40
CA GLN A 135 -14.37 13.11 14.50
C GLN A 135 -14.11 14.10 13.36
N GLU A 136 -13.52 15.26 13.68
CA GLU A 136 -13.28 16.31 12.69
C GLU A 136 -12.40 15.81 11.53
N PHE A 137 -11.38 15.01 11.84
CA PHE A 137 -10.52 14.44 10.82
C PHE A 137 -11.22 13.32 10.03
N PHE A 138 -12.04 12.48 10.67
CA PHE A 138 -12.76 11.43 9.94
C PHE A 138 -13.79 12.01 8.98
N ASP A 139 -14.46 13.10 9.38
CA ASP A 139 -15.32 13.87 8.46
C ASP A 139 -14.52 14.48 7.29
N GLU A 140 -13.30 14.96 7.55
CA GLU A 140 -12.39 15.49 6.52
C GLU A 140 -11.92 14.38 5.57
N LEU A 141 -11.54 13.21 6.07
CA LEU A 141 -11.16 12.05 5.25
C LEU A 141 -12.24 11.71 4.23
N LYS A 142 -13.50 11.65 4.68
CA LYS A 142 -14.64 11.38 3.80
C LYS A 142 -14.88 12.49 2.79
N ARG A 143 -14.99 13.71 3.27
CA ARG A 143 -15.44 14.87 2.50
C ARG A 143 -14.37 15.41 1.56
N ASP A 144 -13.14 15.56 2.08
CA ASP A 144 -12.07 16.31 1.43
C ASP A 144 -11.04 15.40 0.75
N TRP A 145 -10.73 14.25 1.37
CA TRP A 145 -9.76 13.30 0.82
C TRP A 145 -10.38 12.29 -0.15
N GLY A 146 -11.68 12.03 -0.05
CA GLY A 146 -12.38 11.04 -0.88
C GLY A 146 -12.20 9.60 -0.39
N ALA A 147 -11.84 9.42 0.89
CA ALA A 147 -11.75 8.10 1.50
C ALA A 147 -13.14 7.56 1.86
N ASN A 148 -13.32 6.23 1.80
CA ASN A 148 -14.51 5.54 2.30
C ASN A 148 -14.21 4.47 3.34
N VAL A 149 -12.95 4.33 3.73
CA VAL A 149 -12.49 3.43 4.79
C VAL A 149 -11.34 4.08 5.58
N VAL A 150 -11.27 3.78 6.88
CA VAL A 150 -10.13 4.09 7.75
C VAL A 150 -9.68 2.82 8.45
N ARG A 151 -8.36 2.64 8.65
CA ARG A 151 -7.79 1.52 9.38
C ARG A 151 -7.21 2.00 10.70
N LEU A 152 -7.54 1.31 11.78
CA LEU A 152 -7.09 1.59 13.14
C LEU A 152 -6.00 0.58 13.53
N ALA A 153 -4.73 0.99 13.43
CA ALA A 153 -3.57 0.12 13.64
C ALA A 153 -3.23 -0.03 15.13
N LEU A 154 -3.67 -1.13 15.75
CA LEU A 154 -3.39 -1.46 17.14
C LEU A 154 -2.19 -2.40 17.25
N TYR A 155 -1.01 -1.87 17.54
CA TYR A 155 0.20 -2.68 17.72
C TYR A 155 0.07 -3.68 18.86
N SER A 156 0.56 -4.90 18.61
CA SER A 156 0.55 -6.02 19.56
C SER A 156 1.70 -5.96 20.56
N ALA A 157 2.95 -5.99 20.07
CA ALA A 157 4.15 -6.25 20.87
C ALA A 157 5.07 -5.04 21.07
N GLU A 158 4.90 -3.97 20.31
CA GLU A 158 5.72 -2.77 20.37
C GLU A 158 5.52 -2.00 21.67
N GLU A 159 6.40 -1.04 21.98
CA GLU A 159 6.27 -0.18 23.15
C GLU A 159 4.89 0.52 23.17
N GLY A 160 4.15 0.35 24.25
CA GLY A 160 2.76 0.80 24.36
C GLY A 160 1.74 -0.08 23.64
N GLY A 161 2.18 -1.20 23.03
CA GLY A 161 1.31 -2.17 22.38
C GLY A 161 0.44 -2.96 23.35
N TYR A 162 -0.62 -3.55 22.84
CA TYR A 162 -1.66 -4.18 23.65
C TYR A 162 -1.16 -5.32 24.54
N ALA A 163 -0.22 -6.12 24.08
CA ALA A 163 0.34 -7.24 24.83
C ALA A 163 1.42 -6.84 25.85
N THR A 164 1.98 -5.62 25.72
CA THR A 164 3.16 -5.21 26.50
C THR A 164 2.82 -4.35 27.71
N ASP A 165 1.67 -3.69 27.79
CA ASP A 165 1.44 -2.71 28.83
C ASP A 165 0.00 -2.63 29.35
N ALA A 166 -0.13 -2.02 30.53
CA ALA A 166 -1.32 -1.96 31.37
C ALA A 166 -2.45 -1.03 30.83
N LEU A 167 -2.35 -0.49 29.63
CA LEU A 167 -3.32 0.46 29.08
C LEU A 167 -4.37 -0.15 28.14
N ARG A 168 -4.59 -1.47 28.16
CA ARG A 168 -5.53 -2.19 27.28
C ARG A 168 -6.91 -1.58 27.25
N SER A 169 -7.47 -1.20 28.41
CA SER A 169 -8.79 -0.55 28.46
C SER A 169 -8.84 0.77 27.71
N LYS A 170 -7.75 1.57 27.75
CA LYS A 170 -7.67 2.82 26.99
C LYS A 170 -7.52 2.58 25.50
N LEU A 171 -6.77 1.55 25.12
CA LEU A 171 -6.63 1.17 23.71
C LEU A 171 -7.94 0.63 23.16
N ASN A 172 -8.66 -0.20 23.90
CA ASN A 172 -10.02 -0.63 23.54
C ASN A 172 -10.95 0.58 23.39
N GLU A 173 -10.98 1.49 24.37
CA GLU A 173 -11.77 2.72 24.30
C GLU A 173 -11.43 3.59 23.09
N LEU A 174 -10.15 3.68 22.72
CA LEU A 174 -9.71 4.44 21.55
C LEU A 174 -10.17 3.79 20.24
N VAL A 175 -10.08 2.45 20.12
CA VAL A 175 -10.60 1.69 18.98
C VAL A 175 -12.13 1.88 18.88
N LEU A 176 -12.88 1.68 19.96
CA LEU A 176 -14.33 1.84 19.96
C LEU A 176 -14.73 3.27 19.53
N ARG A 177 -14.09 4.30 20.06
CA ARG A 177 -14.31 5.68 19.62
C ARG A 177 -13.96 5.90 18.14
N GLY A 178 -12.87 5.31 17.67
CA GLY A 178 -12.50 5.37 16.26
C GLY A 178 -13.58 4.77 15.36
N VAL A 179 -14.19 3.66 15.77
CA VAL A 179 -15.32 3.05 15.06
C VAL A 179 -16.55 3.96 15.10
N GLU A 180 -16.89 4.56 16.25
CA GLU A 180 -18.00 5.52 16.35
C GLU A 180 -17.78 6.72 15.41
N TYR A 181 -16.56 7.26 15.35
CA TYR A 181 -16.22 8.38 14.45
C TYR A 181 -16.32 8.00 12.97
N ALA A 182 -15.84 6.81 12.60
CA ALA A 182 -15.98 6.29 11.23
C ALA A 182 -17.46 6.09 10.86
N THR A 183 -18.25 5.53 11.77
CA THR A 183 -19.71 5.33 11.60
C THR A 183 -20.42 6.66 11.40
N ALA A 184 -20.12 7.67 12.24
CA ALA A 184 -20.70 9.00 12.12
C ALA A 184 -20.28 9.73 10.82
N ALA A 185 -19.07 9.46 10.32
CA ALA A 185 -18.59 9.96 9.03
C ALA A 185 -19.09 9.14 7.83
N ASP A 186 -19.93 8.12 8.04
CA ASP A 186 -20.42 7.20 7.00
C ASP A 186 -19.29 6.50 6.23
N MET A 187 -18.31 5.97 6.98
CA MET A 187 -17.17 5.22 6.46
C MET A 187 -17.09 3.81 7.03
N TYR A 188 -16.51 2.89 6.26
CA TYR A 188 -16.09 1.59 6.77
C TYR A 188 -14.82 1.75 7.62
N VAL A 189 -14.59 0.79 8.52
CA VAL A 189 -13.43 0.81 9.41
C VAL A 189 -12.82 -0.57 9.53
N VAL A 190 -11.49 -0.66 9.36
CA VAL A 190 -10.71 -1.86 9.63
C VAL A 190 -10.13 -1.74 11.03
N VAL A 191 -10.46 -2.68 11.90
CA VAL A 191 -9.89 -2.83 13.25
C VAL A 191 -8.77 -3.85 13.17
N ASP A 192 -7.53 -3.36 13.23
CA ASP A 192 -6.33 -4.13 12.94
C ASP A 192 -5.56 -4.52 14.22
N TRP A 193 -5.35 -5.81 14.39
CA TRP A 193 -4.37 -6.37 15.31
C TRP A 193 -2.99 -6.37 14.64
N HIS A 194 -2.21 -5.34 14.92
CA HIS A 194 -1.00 -5.00 14.20
C HIS A 194 0.21 -5.82 14.66
N THR A 195 0.26 -7.09 14.25
CA THR A 195 1.42 -7.99 14.44
C THR A 195 2.60 -7.49 13.61
N LEU A 196 3.77 -7.31 14.20
CA LEU A 196 4.98 -6.86 13.50
C LEU A 196 6.26 -7.45 14.14
N THR A 197 6.74 -6.92 15.28
CA THR A 197 7.96 -7.41 15.95
C THR A 197 7.78 -8.73 16.65
N ASP A 198 6.59 -9.12 17.02
CA ASP A 198 6.24 -10.46 17.50
C ASP A 198 6.27 -11.52 16.40
N ALA A 199 6.40 -11.13 15.15
CA ALA A 199 6.57 -11.93 13.94
C ALA A 199 5.47 -12.99 13.75
N ASN A 200 5.36 -13.97 14.66
CA ASN A 200 4.37 -15.03 14.62
C ASN A 200 3.15 -14.63 15.47
N PRO A 201 1.94 -14.57 14.90
CA PRO A 201 0.74 -14.13 15.61
C PRO A 201 0.38 -15.04 16.79
N LEU A 202 0.85 -16.28 16.81
CA LEU A 202 0.71 -17.19 17.95
C LEU A 202 1.45 -16.69 19.22
N THR A 203 2.47 -15.84 19.07
CA THR A 203 3.27 -15.33 20.20
C THR A 203 2.41 -14.57 21.20
N ASN A 204 1.52 -13.69 20.71
CA ASN A 204 0.63 -12.88 21.53
C ASN A 204 -0.86 -13.23 21.31
N GLN A 205 -1.14 -14.44 20.90
CA GLN A 205 -2.49 -14.95 20.63
C GLN A 205 -3.45 -14.74 21.81
N TRP A 206 -3.00 -14.92 23.04
CA TRP A 206 -3.81 -14.71 24.24
C TRP A 206 -4.32 -13.27 24.37
N ALA A 207 -3.49 -12.29 23.98
CA ALA A 207 -3.85 -10.88 24.02
C ALA A 207 -4.78 -10.51 22.85
N ALA A 208 -4.55 -11.09 21.66
CA ALA A 208 -5.45 -10.98 20.52
C ALA A 208 -6.85 -11.54 20.87
N ALA A 209 -6.91 -12.70 21.50
CA ALA A 209 -8.17 -13.32 21.96
C ALA A 209 -8.91 -12.44 22.97
N GLU A 210 -8.19 -11.80 23.92
CA GLU A 210 -8.77 -10.84 24.86
C GLU A 210 -9.32 -9.63 24.11
N PHE A 211 -8.52 -9.03 23.21
CA PHE A 211 -8.90 -7.87 22.43
C PHE A 211 -10.14 -8.13 21.58
N PHE A 212 -10.10 -9.16 20.72
CA PHE A 212 -11.24 -9.44 19.84
C PHE A 212 -12.51 -9.86 20.58
N ARG A 213 -12.40 -10.49 21.74
CA ARG A 213 -13.58 -10.79 22.56
C ARG A 213 -14.28 -9.52 23.04
N VAL A 214 -13.51 -8.49 23.44
CA VAL A 214 -14.07 -7.21 23.88
C VAL A 214 -14.62 -6.44 22.69
N VAL A 215 -13.80 -6.20 21.67
CA VAL A 215 -14.20 -5.29 20.60
C VAL A 215 -15.30 -5.87 19.70
N SER A 216 -15.28 -7.18 19.41
CA SER A 216 -16.35 -7.78 18.59
C SER A 216 -17.69 -7.82 19.34
N HIS A 217 -17.66 -7.95 20.68
CA HIS A 217 -18.88 -7.86 21.49
C HIS A 217 -19.44 -6.43 21.46
N ASP A 218 -18.59 -5.43 21.68
CA ASP A 218 -19.04 -4.03 21.80
C ASP A 218 -19.40 -3.42 20.43
N LEU A 219 -18.91 -4.00 19.33
CA LEU A 219 -19.15 -3.54 17.96
C LEU A 219 -20.15 -4.40 17.17
N ALA A 220 -20.77 -5.40 17.77
CA ALA A 220 -21.65 -6.38 17.11
C ALA A 220 -22.82 -5.76 16.31
N ASP A 221 -23.31 -4.59 16.73
CA ASP A 221 -24.41 -3.87 16.06
C ASP A 221 -23.93 -2.94 14.92
N HIS A 222 -22.61 -2.90 14.62
CA HIS A 222 -22.04 -2.04 13.59
C HIS A 222 -21.88 -2.80 12.27
N ASN A 223 -22.49 -2.31 11.20
CA ASN A 223 -22.43 -2.92 9.86
C ASN A 223 -21.27 -2.44 8.99
N ASN A 224 -20.39 -1.63 9.55
CA ASN A 224 -19.26 -0.99 8.85
C ASN A 224 -17.88 -1.46 9.36
N VAL A 225 -17.82 -2.45 10.26
CA VAL A 225 -16.59 -2.95 10.85
C VAL A 225 -16.05 -4.15 10.08
N ILE A 226 -14.75 -4.12 9.83
CA ILE A 226 -13.94 -5.21 9.27
C ILE A 226 -12.85 -5.52 10.29
N TYR A 227 -12.61 -6.80 10.61
CA TYR A 227 -11.59 -7.19 11.58
C TYR A 227 -10.36 -7.75 10.86
N GLU A 228 -9.21 -7.12 11.03
CA GLU A 228 -7.93 -7.63 10.55
C GLU A 228 -7.21 -8.33 11.72
N ILE A 229 -7.10 -9.65 11.64
CA ILE A 229 -6.66 -10.45 12.79
C ILE A 229 -5.14 -10.55 12.94
N CYS A 230 -4.37 -10.28 11.91
CA CYS A 230 -2.92 -10.14 11.99
C CYS A 230 -2.40 -9.33 10.79
N ASN A 231 -1.63 -8.27 11.06
CA ASN A 231 -1.10 -7.34 10.06
C ASN A 231 -0.03 -7.98 9.18
N GLU A 232 1.14 -8.29 9.75
CA GLU A 232 2.33 -8.71 9.02
C GLU A 232 3.06 -9.90 9.68
N PRO A 233 2.52 -11.11 9.59
CA PRO A 233 3.26 -12.32 9.97
C PRO A 233 4.59 -12.38 9.21
N ASN A 234 5.71 -12.58 9.91
CA ASN A 234 7.03 -12.47 9.30
C ASN A 234 8.06 -13.40 9.93
N GLY A 235 9.35 -13.25 9.59
CA GLY A 235 10.41 -14.10 10.07
C GLY A 235 10.27 -15.53 9.56
N GLU A 236 10.23 -16.51 10.47
CA GLU A 236 10.05 -17.93 10.14
C GLU A 236 8.58 -18.39 10.22
N THR A 237 7.64 -17.46 10.37
CA THR A 237 6.21 -17.76 10.44
C THR A 237 5.73 -18.40 9.15
N THR A 238 5.05 -19.52 9.26
CA THR A 238 4.50 -20.26 8.14
C THR A 238 3.00 -19.99 7.97
N TRP A 239 2.45 -20.29 6.79
CA TRP A 239 1.00 -20.24 6.57
C TRP A 239 0.24 -21.18 7.53
N ALA A 240 0.84 -22.32 7.91
CA ALA A 240 0.26 -23.22 8.90
C ALA A 240 0.15 -22.58 10.30
N ASP A 241 1.11 -21.75 10.70
CA ASP A 241 1.03 -21.00 11.96
C ASP A 241 -0.08 -19.97 11.92
N VAL A 242 -0.21 -19.24 10.81
CA VAL A 242 -1.30 -18.26 10.62
C VAL A 242 -2.66 -18.95 10.64
N LYS A 243 -2.80 -20.11 9.98
CA LYS A 243 -4.05 -20.90 10.02
C LYS A 243 -4.39 -21.40 11.44
N ALA A 244 -3.37 -21.83 12.20
CA ALA A 244 -3.57 -22.25 13.59
C ALA A 244 -4.05 -21.09 14.46
N TYR A 245 -3.44 -19.91 14.31
CA TYR A 245 -3.88 -18.68 14.97
C TYR A 245 -5.31 -18.28 14.57
N ALA A 246 -5.61 -18.27 13.27
CA ALA A 246 -6.92 -17.91 12.74
C ALA A 246 -8.03 -18.85 13.26
N ALA A 247 -7.73 -20.15 13.39
CA ALA A 247 -8.68 -21.14 13.92
C ALA A 247 -9.11 -20.85 15.37
N ASP A 248 -8.29 -20.16 16.15
CA ASP A 248 -8.62 -19.79 17.53
C ASP A 248 -9.27 -18.39 17.61
N ILE A 249 -8.90 -17.45 16.74
CA ILE A 249 -9.39 -16.07 16.81
C ILE A 249 -10.71 -15.86 16.07
N ILE A 250 -10.88 -16.45 14.88
CA ILE A 250 -12.12 -16.29 14.09
C ILE A 250 -13.37 -16.71 14.86
N PRO A 251 -13.41 -17.84 15.59
CA PRO A 251 -14.59 -18.21 16.39
C PRO A 251 -14.94 -17.20 17.48
N ILE A 252 -13.95 -16.50 18.04
CA ILE A 252 -14.19 -15.46 19.06
C ILE A 252 -14.95 -14.28 18.44
N ILE A 253 -14.57 -13.84 17.24
CA ILE A 253 -15.27 -12.77 16.52
C ILE A 253 -16.65 -13.25 16.10
N ARG A 254 -16.74 -14.44 15.50
CA ARG A 254 -18.01 -15.04 15.01
C ARG A 254 -19.05 -15.27 16.09
N ALA A 255 -18.65 -15.43 17.34
CA ALA A 255 -19.58 -15.58 18.47
C ALA A 255 -20.41 -14.30 18.71
N ASN A 256 -19.89 -13.13 18.32
CA ASN A 256 -20.54 -11.83 18.52
C ASN A 256 -21.02 -11.24 17.18
N ASP A 257 -20.26 -11.43 16.10
CA ASP A 257 -20.52 -10.90 14.76
C ASP A 257 -20.37 -12.06 13.74
N PRO A 258 -21.43 -12.84 13.49
CA PRO A 258 -21.38 -14.07 12.68
C PRO A 258 -21.01 -13.82 11.22
N ASP A 259 -21.37 -12.66 10.67
CA ASP A 259 -21.24 -12.32 9.25
C ASP A 259 -20.10 -11.33 8.97
N ALA A 260 -19.31 -10.93 9.98
CA ALA A 260 -18.21 -9.99 9.84
C ALA A 260 -17.25 -10.38 8.71
N VAL A 261 -16.76 -9.41 7.97
CA VAL A 261 -15.61 -9.60 7.08
C VAL A 261 -14.34 -9.63 7.94
N ILE A 262 -13.55 -10.68 7.76
CA ILE A 262 -12.28 -10.88 8.49
C ILE A 262 -11.12 -10.87 7.50
N VAL A 263 -10.13 -10.01 7.75
CA VAL A 263 -8.89 -9.91 6.98
C VAL A 263 -7.81 -10.72 7.68
N VAL A 264 -7.08 -11.53 6.91
CA VAL A 264 -6.02 -12.39 7.41
C VAL A 264 -4.70 -12.06 6.72
N GLY A 265 -3.68 -11.67 7.50
CA GLY A 265 -2.32 -11.48 7.01
C GLY A 265 -1.69 -12.79 6.54
N THR A 266 -0.75 -12.71 5.62
CA THR A 266 0.00 -13.85 5.11
C THR A 266 1.47 -13.77 5.52
N PRO A 267 2.26 -14.85 5.43
CA PRO A 267 3.69 -14.81 5.75
C PRO A 267 4.46 -13.77 4.92
N THR A 268 5.72 -13.52 5.32
CA THR A 268 6.65 -12.61 4.64
C THR A 268 6.09 -11.18 4.54
N TRP A 269 5.69 -10.61 5.70
CA TRP A 269 5.08 -9.27 5.77
C TRP A 269 3.88 -9.12 4.82
N SER A 270 2.97 -10.06 4.91
CA SER A 270 1.75 -10.13 4.09
C SER A 270 2.00 -10.07 2.58
N GLN A 271 3.05 -10.76 2.08
CA GLN A 271 3.38 -10.84 0.65
C GLN A 271 3.12 -12.23 0.05
N ASP A 272 3.02 -13.30 0.86
CA ASP A 272 2.92 -14.68 0.37
C ASP A 272 1.45 -15.12 0.22
N ILE A 273 0.65 -14.31 -0.50
CA ILE A 273 -0.78 -14.60 -0.76
C ILE A 273 -1.01 -15.87 -1.58
N GLN A 274 0.01 -16.35 -2.32
CA GLN A 274 -0.05 -17.62 -3.05
C GLN A 274 -0.21 -18.83 -2.11
N ASP A 275 0.28 -18.75 -0.87
CA ASP A 275 0.11 -19.83 0.13
C ASP A 275 -1.36 -19.91 0.56
N ALA A 276 -1.99 -18.75 0.79
CA ALA A 276 -3.43 -18.67 1.04
C ALA A 276 -4.27 -19.10 -0.17
N ALA A 277 -3.83 -18.77 -1.40
CA ALA A 277 -4.52 -19.20 -2.62
C ALA A 277 -4.45 -20.72 -2.82
N ALA A 278 -3.34 -21.35 -2.43
CA ALA A 278 -3.16 -22.79 -2.53
C ALA A 278 -3.93 -23.59 -1.45
N ASP A 279 -4.13 -23.02 -0.27
CA ASP A 279 -4.75 -23.68 0.88
C ASP A 279 -5.53 -22.65 1.73
N PRO A 280 -6.66 -22.12 1.21
CA PRO A 280 -7.42 -21.08 1.91
C PRO A 280 -8.07 -21.58 3.21
N LEU A 281 -8.46 -20.65 4.07
CA LEU A 281 -9.31 -20.92 5.22
C LEU A 281 -10.71 -21.38 4.74
N ALA A 282 -11.33 -22.24 5.54
CA ALA A 282 -12.64 -22.82 5.18
C ALA A 282 -13.83 -21.90 5.55
N GLU A 283 -13.58 -20.92 6.40
CA GLU A 283 -14.58 -19.97 6.92
C GLU A 283 -15.05 -19.01 5.80
N SER A 284 -16.31 -18.61 5.85
CA SER A 284 -16.88 -17.60 4.96
C SER A 284 -16.46 -16.17 5.35
N ASN A 285 -16.62 -15.23 4.44
CA ASN A 285 -16.28 -13.81 4.65
C ASN A 285 -14.84 -13.57 5.10
N ILE A 286 -13.90 -14.35 4.57
CA ILE A 286 -12.47 -14.17 4.76
C ILE A 286 -11.89 -13.43 3.55
N VAL A 287 -11.04 -12.45 3.80
CA VAL A 287 -10.25 -11.73 2.82
C VAL A 287 -8.78 -11.84 3.23
N TYR A 288 -7.89 -12.00 2.27
CA TYR A 288 -6.45 -12.09 2.53
C TYR A 288 -5.78 -10.76 2.20
N THR A 289 -4.84 -10.33 3.05
CA THR A 289 -4.15 -9.09 2.74
C THR A 289 -2.82 -9.33 2.05
N LEU A 290 -2.49 -8.42 1.12
CA LEU A 290 -1.17 -8.25 0.54
C LEU A 290 -0.69 -6.85 0.89
N HIS A 291 0.55 -6.74 1.41
CA HIS A 291 1.20 -5.48 1.69
C HIS A 291 2.33 -5.21 0.71
N PHE A 292 2.48 -3.95 0.32
CA PHE A 292 3.59 -3.54 -0.54
C PHE A 292 4.06 -2.12 -0.24
N TYR A 293 5.31 -1.85 -0.61
CA TYR A 293 5.89 -0.51 -0.65
C TYR A 293 6.45 -0.30 -2.06
N ALA A 294 5.88 0.66 -2.79
CA ALA A 294 6.02 0.77 -4.24
C ALA A 294 7.46 0.95 -4.73
N ALA A 295 8.33 1.61 -3.94
CA ALA A 295 9.74 1.77 -4.30
C ALA A 295 10.56 0.48 -4.15
N THR A 296 10.05 -0.52 -3.42
CA THR A 296 10.71 -1.82 -3.21
C THR A 296 10.04 -2.93 -4.02
N HIS A 297 8.71 -2.99 -3.99
CA HIS A 297 7.91 -4.08 -4.53
C HIS A 297 7.38 -3.70 -5.92
N GLN A 298 7.91 -4.35 -6.93
CA GLN A 298 7.71 -4.02 -8.34
C GLN A 298 6.80 -5.03 -9.07
N ALA A 299 7.03 -5.24 -10.36
CA ALA A 299 6.19 -6.05 -11.24
C ALA A 299 5.94 -7.48 -10.73
N ASP A 300 6.94 -8.12 -10.12
CA ASP A 300 6.80 -9.51 -9.65
C ASP A 300 5.72 -9.67 -8.58
N LEU A 301 5.63 -8.72 -7.63
CA LEU A 301 4.60 -8.77 -6.60
C LEU A 301 3.23 -8.35 -7.15
N ARG A 302 3.19 -7.41 -8.11
CA ARG A 302 1.95 -7.06 -8.83
C ARG A 302 1.39 -8.27 -9.58
N GLU A 303 2.24 -9.07 -10.23
CA GLU A 303 1.81 -10.28 -10.93
C GLU A 303 1.29 -11.36 -9.97
N ARG A 304 1.86 -11.46 -8.76
CA ARG A 304 1.31 -12.35 -7.71
C ARG A 304 -0.10 -11.92 -7.29
N LEU A 305 -0.32 -10.60 -7.12
CA LEU A 305 -1.65 -10.07 -6.83
C LEU A 305 -2.65 -10.43 -7.94
N ARG A 306 -2.29 -10.15 -9.20
CA ARG A 306 -3.14 -10.48 -10.36
C ARG A 306 -3.49 -11.95 -10.39
N THR A 307 -2.49 -12.82 -10.32
CA THR A 307 -2.68 -14.28 -10.36
C THR A 307 -3.59 -14.77 -9.23
N ALA A 308 -3.43 -14.25 -8.01
CA ALA A 308 -4.24 -14.65 -6.87
C ALA A 308 -5.72 -14.24 -7.04
N VAL A 309 -5.97 -12.98 -7.43
CA VAL A 309 -7.34 -12.45 -7.60
C VAL A 309 -8.05 -13.11 -8.78
N GLU A 310 -7.38 -13.25 -9.93
CA GLU A 310 -7.92 -13.96 -11.10
C GLU A 310 -8.13 -15.46 -10.82
N GLY A 311 -7.32 -16.03 -9.91
CA GLY A 311 -7.49 -17.39 -9.39
C GLY A 311 -8.66 -17.55 -8.41
N GLY A 312 -9.36 -16.48 -8.07
CA GLY A 312 -10.54 -16.49 -7.20
C GLY A 312 -10.26 -16.16 -5.72
N LEU A 313 -9.03 -15.78 -5.34
CA LEU A 313 -8.73 -15.38 -3.97
C LEU A 313 -9.25 -13.95 -3.69
N PRO A 314 -10.07 -13.73 -2.66
CA PRO A 314 -10.46 -12.40 -2.23
C PRO A 314 -9.28 -11.70 -1.53
N VAL A 315 -8.84 -10.57 -2.09
CA VAL A 315 -7.69 -9.80 -1.57
C VAL A 315 -8.09 -8.37 -1.23
N PHE A 316 -7.56 -7.88 -0.12
CA PHE A 316 -7.64 -6.47 0.29
C PHE A 316 -6.23 -6.00 0.68
N VAL A 317 -5.72 -4.98 0.04
CA VAL A 317 -4.44 -4.35 0.40
C VAL A 317 -4.68 -3.41 1.58
N THR A 318 -4.62 -3.95 2.80
CA THR A 318 -4.90 -3.17 4.02
C THR A 318 -3.77 -2.27 4.45
N GLU A 319 -2.58 -2.45 3.86
CA GLU A 319 -1.45 -1.54 4.03
C GLU A 319 -0.62 -1.44 2.75
N PHE A 320 -0.33 -0.23 2.32
CA PHE A 320 0.71 0.02 1.33
C PHE A 320 1.37 1.39 1.52
N GLY A 321 2.60 1.52 1.06
CA GLY A 321 3.33 2.79 0.99
C GLY A 321 3.90 3.05 -0.41
N ILE A 322 4.22 4.32 -0.72
CA ILE A 322 4.80 4.69 -2.01
C ILE A 322 6.33 4.85 -1.95
N CYS A 323 6.92 4.67 -0.77
CA CYS A 323 8.36 4.71 -0.49
C CYS A 323 8.99 3.30 -0.45
N GLU A 324 10.22 3.20 0.07
CA GLU A 324 10.89 1.92 0.33
C GLU A 324 10.22 1.17 1.50
N ALA A 325 10.42 -0.16 1.55
CA ALA A 325 9.79 -1.07 2.53
C ALA A 325 10.13 -0.77 4.00
N SER A 326 11.13 0.06 4.25
CA SER A 326 11.43 0.57 5.59
C SER A 326 10.41 1.58 6.14
N GLY A 327 9.45 2.01 5.32
CA GLY A 327 8.57 3.15 5.61
C GLY A 327 9.22 4.52 5.39
N ASP A 328 10.51 4.53 5.01
CA ASP A 328 11.29 5.75 4.72
C ASP A 328 12.01 5.61 3.37
N GLY A 329 12.92 6.53 3.05
CA GLY A 329 13.73 6.46 1.84
C GLY A 329 13.09 7.11 0.62
N LYS A 330 13.38 6.56 -0.56
CA LYS A 330 12.93 7.09 -1.84
C LYS A 330 11.44 6.79 -2.06
N ILE A 331 10.73 7.77 -2.62
CA ILE A 331 9.37 7.58 -3.17
C ILE A 331 9.48 7.22 -4.66
N ASP A 332 8.65 6.27 -5.10
CA ASP A 332 8.52 5.86 -6.49
C ASP A 332 7.07 6.02 -6.96
N TYR A 333 6.78 7.18 -7.54
CA TYR A 333 5.44 7.53 -7.99
C TYR A 333 4.95 6.65 -9.15
N ASP A 334 5.84 6.32 -10.10
CA ASP A 334 5.48 5.51 -11.28
C ASP A 334 5.06 4.10 -10.87
N SER A 335 5.81 3.51 -9.94
CA SER A 335 5.44 2.20 -9.38
C SER A 335 4.17 2.28 -8.54
N ALA A 336 3.97 3.35 -7.76
CA ALA A 336 2.75 3.58 -6.97
C ALA A 336 1.52 3.67 -7.87
N ASP A 337 1.60 4.45 -8.94
CA ASP A 337 0.53 4.59 -9.94
C ASP A 337 0.24 3.26 -10.66
N ALA A 338 1.28 2.45 -10.95
CA ALA A 338 1.10 1.13 -11.53
C ALA A 338 0.38 0.16 -10.57
N TRP A 339 0.64 0.26 -9.26
CA TRP A 339 -0.07 -0.51 -8.24
C TRP A 339 -1.54 -0.09 -8.14
N VAL A 340 -1.83 1.22 -8.09
CA VAL A 340 -3.21 1.71 -8.00
C VAL A 340 -4.02 1.30 -9.23
N ARG A 341 -3.46 1.46 -10.44
CA ARG A 341 -4.13 1.00 -11.67
C ARG A 341 -4.46 -0.48 -11.63
N LEU A 342 -3.55 -1.33 -11.14
CA LEU A 342 -3.82 -2.77 -11.01
C LEU A 342 -4.93 -3.05 -10.01
N MET A 343 -4.90 -2.38 -8.84
CA MET A 343 -5.93 -2.56 -7.82
C MET A 343 -7.30 -2.08 -8.31
N ASP A 344 -7.35 -0.98 -9.07
CA ASP A 344 -8.58 -0.47 -9.68
C ASP A 344 -9.10 -1.43 -10.76
N GLU A 345 -8.23 -1.93 -11.64
CA GLU A 345 -8.58 -2.93 -12.67
C GLU A 345 -9.18 -4.21 -12.06
N LEU A 346 -8.61 -4.68 -10.96
CA LEU A 346 -9.05 -5.90 -10.28
C LEU A 346 -10.16 -5.66 -9.25
N ASN A 347 -10.60 -4.42 -9.05
CA ASN A 347 -11.51 -4.00 -7.99
C ASN A 347 -11.04 -4.41 -6.58
N VAL A 348 -9.72 -4.35 -6.33
CA VAL A 348 -9.10 -4.65 -5.04
C VAL A 348 -9.12 -3.40 -4.17
N SER A 349 -9.65 -3.51 -2.96
CA SER A 349 -9.64 -2.43 -1.96
C SER A 349 -8.23 -2.16 -1.46
N TYR A 350 -7.94 -0.89 -1.05
CA TYR A 350 -6.62 -0.51 -0.59
C TYR A 350 -6.61 0.60 0.46
N ILE A 351 -5.64 0.55 1.38
CA ILE A 351 -5.45 1.51 2.47
C ILE A 351 -3.99 1.94 2.53
N CYS A 352 -3.74 3.25 2.44
CA CYS A 352 -2.40 3.81 2.46
C CYS A 352 -1.89 3.98 3.90
N TRP A 353 -0.66 3.58 4.15
CA TRP A 353 0.11 3.80 5.36
C TRP A 353 0.92 5.08 5.24
N ASN A 354 0.94 6.06 6.16
CA ASN A 354 0.19 6.14 7.40
C ASN A 354 -0.14 7.60 7.75
N LEU A 355 -1.23 7.79 8.49
CA LEU A 355 -1.59 9.07 9.06
C LEU A 355 -0.75 9.36 10.30
N SER A 356 0.29 10.11 10.13
CA SER A 356 1.12 10.68 11.18
C SER A 356 1.94 11.85 10.64
N ASN A 357 2.55 12.60 11.55
CA ASN A 357 3.59 13.59 11.24
C ASN A 357 5.00 13.07 11.59
N LYS A 358 5.19 11.76 11.62
CA LYS A 358 6.48 11.12 11.83
C LYS A 358 7.48 11.55 10.77
N LYS A 359 8.74 11.66 11.12
CA LYS A 359 9.77 12.01 10.15
C LYS A 359 10.19 10.77 9.35
N GLU A 360 9.35 10.38 8.41
CA GLU A 360 9.57 9.29 7.46
C GLU A 360 8.81 9.56 6.16
N ALA A 361 9.18 8.88 5.08
CA ALA A 361 8.58 9.11 3.76
C ALA A 361 7.14 8.59 3.64
N ALA A 362 6.76 7.57 4.40
CA ALA A 362 5.39 7.02 4.43
C ALA A 362 4.39 7.92 5.17
N ALA A 363 4.87 8.80 6.07
CA ALA A 363 3.97 9.69 6.82
C ALA A 363 3.24 10.66 5.87
N LEU A 364 1.91 10.74 5.97
CA LEU A 364 1.08 11.59 5.09
C LEU A 364 1.14 13.06 5.45
N LEU A 365 1.56 13.40 6.67
CA LEU A 365 1.73 14.78 7.14
C LEU A 365 3.21 15.14 7.26
N LYS A 366 3.53 16.40 7.01
CA LYS A 366 4.89 16.90 7.27
C LYS A 366 5.22 16.82 8.76
N PRO A 367 6.49 16.57 9.14
CA PRO A 367 6.92 16.57 10.55
C PRO A 367 6.68 17.89 11.27
N SER A 368 6.53 18.99 10.53
CA SER A 368 6.21 20.32 11.09
C SER A 368 4.73 20.53 11.37
N CYS A 369 3.84 19.69 10.83
CA CYS A 369 2.40 19.78 11.06
C CYS A 369 2.09 19.53 12.54
N LYS A 370 1.28 20.40 13.13
CA LYS A 370 0.80 20.29 14.52
C LYS A 370 -0.71 20.20 14.62
N LYS A 371 -1.38 20.19 13.49
CA LYS A 371 -2.82 20.01 13.41
C LYS A 371 -3.18 18.54 13.55
N THR A 372 -4.38 18.28 14.01
CA THR A 372 -4.97 16.94 14.10
C THR A 372 -6.19 16.78 13.20
N ALA A 373 -6.63 17.89 12.57
CA ALA A 373 -7.65 17.99 11.53
C ALA A 373 -7.52 19.36 10.84
N GLY A 374 -8.33 19.63 9.83
CA GLY A 374 -8.32 20.89 9.07
C GLY A 374 -7.02 21.07 8.28
N PHE A 375 -6.55 19.98 7.67
CA PHE A 375 -5.31 20.00 6.90
C PHE A 375 -5.46 20.79 5.61
N THR A 376 -4.36 21.35 5.17
CA THR A 376 -4.20 22.01 3.88
C THR A 376 -3.08 21.31 3.10
N LEU A 377 -2.98 21.56 1.79
CA LEU A 377 -1.89 21.02 0.97
C LEU A 377 -0.50 21.36 1.54
N ASP A 378 -0.38 22.46 2.29
CA ASP A 378 0.88 22.83 2.95
C ASP A 378 1.24 21.95 4.16
N ASP A 379 0.26 21.28 4.77
CA ASP A 379 0.47 20.36 5.89
C ASP A 379 0.88 18.96 5.41
N LEU A 380 0.50 18.61 4.16
CA LEU A 380 0.74 17.28 3.59
C LEU A 380 2.21 17.07 3.19
N SER A 381 2.70 15.86 3.39
CA SER A 381 3.98 15.38 2.86
C SER A 381 3.90 15.16 1.34
N ASP A 382 4.95 14.65 0.73
CA ASP A 382 4.92 14.23 -0.67
C ASP A 382 4.00 13.01 -0.87
N ALA A 383 4.00 12.05 0.08
CA ALA A 383 3.09 10.91 0.07
C ALA A 383 1.63 11.34 0.29
N GLY A 384 1.40 12.29 1.22
CA GLY A 384 0.06 12.81 1.47
C GLY A 384 -0.54 13.54 0.27
N LEU A 385 0.26 14.32 -0.45
CA LEU A 385 -0.19 15.00 -1.68
C LEU A 385 -0.57 13.99 -2.77
N TRP A 386 0.29 12.99 -2.99
CA TRP A 386 0.01 11.94 -3.96
C TRP A 386 -1.28 11.18 -3.62
N LEU A 387 -1.48 10.88 -2.33
CA LEU A 387 -2.65 10.13 -1.90
C LEU A 387 -3.95 10.91 -2.11
N VAL A 388 -4.02 12.20 -1.74
CA VAL A 388 -5.26 12.99 -1.93
C VAL A 388 -5.60 13.20 -3.41
N ASP A 389 -4.59 13.29 -4.29
CA ASP A 389 -4.78 13.29 -5.74
C ASP A 389 -5.33 11.94 -6.23
N THR A 390 -4.76 10.83 -5.74
CA THR A 390 -5.16 9.45 -6.08
C THR A 390 -6.59 9.14 -5.62
N LEU A 391 -6.97 9.53 -4.41
CA LEU A 391 -8.31 9.30 -3.88
C LEU A 391 -9.37 10.18 -4.56
N GLY A 392 -8.97 11.29 -5.18
CA GLY A 392 -9.85 12.16 -5.97
C GLY A 392 -10.88 12.93 -5.13
N GLY A 393 -10.58 13.20 -3.87
CA GLY A 393 -11.45 13.99 -2.98
C GLY A 393 -11.64 15.43 -3.47
N ALA A 394 -12.81 15.99 -3.23
CA ALA A 394 -13.16 17.33 -3.70
C ALA A 394 -12.46 18.49 -2.94
N GLY A 395 -11.79 18.17 -1.82
CA GLY A 395 -11.18 19.18 -0.93
C GLY A 395 -9.84 19.70 -1.40
N PHE A 396 -9.16 18.99 -2.30
CA PHE A 396 -7.78 19.30 -2.68
C PHE A 396 -7.55 19.26 -4.19
N ASP A 397 -6.88 20.27 -4.71
CA ASP A 397 -6.23 20.23 -6.03
C ASP A 397 -4.72 20.07 -5.79
N ALA A 398 -4.30 18.83 -5.57
CA ALA A 398 -2.92 18.51 -5.19
C ALA A 398 -1.96 18.50 -6.37
N LYS A 399 -2.45 18.30 -7.59
CA LYS A 399 -1.64 18.12 -8.79
C LYS A 399 -0.70 19.30 -9.06
N GLU A 400 -1.21 20.53 -8.99
CA GLU A 400 -0.40 21.74 -9.20
C GLU A 400 0.70 21.88 -8.13
N VAL A 401 0.38 21.57 -6.85
CA VAL A 401 1.34 21.63 -5.74
C VAL A 401 2.42 20.55 -5.88
N MET A 402 2.06 19.35 -6.32
CA MET A 402 3.02 18.27 -6.59
C MET A 402 4.00 18.67 -7.69
N LEU A 403 3.51 19.21 -8.80
CA LEU A 403 4.34 19.72 -9.90
C LEU A 403 5.28 20.82 -9.41
N ALA A 404 4.78 21.81 -8.67
CA ALA A 404 5.58 22.89 -8.14
C ALA A 404 6.65 22.45 -7.12
N ARG A 405 6.41 21.35 -6.37
CA ARG A 405 7.41 20.76 -5.46
C ARG A 405 8.47 19.98 -6.23
N ALA A 406 8.09 19.24 -7.26
CA ALA A 406 9.00 18.55 -8.16
C ALA A 406 9.97 19.56 -8.79
N ASP A 407 9.47 20.69 -9.28
CA ASP A 407 10.28 21.79 -9.84
C ASP A 407 11.26 22.38 -8.82
N LYS A 408 10.83 22.60 -7.58
CA LYS A 408 11.72 23.13 -6.51
C LYS A 408 12.81 22.13 -6.10
N LYS A 409 12.50 20.84 -6.08
CA LYS A 409 13.44 19.77 -5.76
C LYS A 409 14.48 19.61 -6.88
N SER A 410 14.02 19.67 -8.12
CA SER A 410 14.82 19.68 -9.35
C SER A 410 15.80 20.85 -9.39
N ASN A 411 15.32 22.05 -9.11
CA ASN A 411 16.19 23.25 -9.04
C ASN A 411 17.29 23.17 -7.96
N LYS A 412 17.08 22.40 -6.90
CA LYS A 412 18.05 22.21 -5.81
C LYS A 412 19.11 21.16 -6.11
N THR A 413 18.77 20.17 -6.96
CA THR A 413 19.68 19.09 -7.37
C THR A 413 20.32 19.35 -8.76
N GLY A 414 19.94 20.43 -9.45
CA GLY A 414 20.40 20.74 -10.81
C GLY A 414 19.81 19.82 -11.89
N SER A 415 18.84 19.00 -11.52
CA SER A 415 18.13 18.07 -12.43
C SER A 415 16.71 18.59 -12.59
N ALA A 416 16.39 19.19 -13.74
CA ALA A 416 15.03 19.60 -14.08
C ALA A 416 14.30 18.38 -14.67
N MET A 417 13.28 17.89 -13.98
CA MET A 417 12.35 16.92 -14.54
C MET A 417 11.15 17.68 -15.08
N MET A 418 10.82 17.48 -16.35
CA MET A 418 9.65 18.06 -17.01
C MET A 418 8.73 16.93 -17.44
N ALA A 419 7.45 17.06 -17.14
CA ALA A 419 6.41 16.15 -17.59
C ALA A 419 5.58 16.81 -18.70
N PHE A 420 5.32 16.10 -19.77
CA PHE A 420 4.48 16.56 -20.88
C PHE A 420 3.79 15.37 -21.55
N SER A 421 2.70 15.59 -22.25
CA SER A 421 1.95 14.53 -22.91
C SER A 421 1.96 14.68 -24.43
N SER A 422 2.20 13.59 -25.15
CA SER A 422 1.77 13.43 -26.52
C SER A 422 0.41 12.70 -26.53
N ASP A 423 -0.24 12.56 -27.70
CA ASP A 423 -1.63 12.06 -27.82
C ASP A 423 -1.96 10.78 -27.01
N THR A 424 -0.99 9.94 -26.72
CA THR A 424 -1.20 8.66 -26.03
C THR A 424 -0.18 8.37 -24.92
N ILE A 425 0.96 9.09 -24.87
CA ILE A 425 2.07 8.82 -23.96
C ILE A 425 2.36 10.06 -23.11
N GLN A 426 2.41 9.88 -21.81
CA GLN A 426 2.95 10.89 -20.89
C GLN A 426 4.47 10.69 -20.78
N TRP A 427 5.21 11.76 -21.01
CA TRP A 427 6.66 11.76 -21.03
C TRP A 427 7.23 12.47 -19.82
N GLN A 428 8.31 11.93 -19.32
CA GLN A 428 9.17 12.58 -18.34
C GLN A 428 10.52 12.86 -19.02
N LEU A 429 11.01 14.07 -18.88
CA LEU A 429 12.29 14.52 -19.37
C LEU A 429 13.18 14.92 -18.20
N ASN A 430 14.32 14.29 -18.06
CA ASN A 430 15.26 14.53 -16.96
C ASN A 430 16.62 15.01 -17.50
N VAL A 431 17.21 16.04 -16.88
CA VAL A 431 18.60 16.40 -17.10
C VAL A 431 19.49 15.48 -16.28
N ALA A 432 20.03 14.44 -16.89
CA ALA A 432 20.86 13.44 -16.23
C ALA A 432 22.27 13.95 -15.95
N ASP A 433 22.81 14.82 -16.82
CA ASP A 433 24.15 15.42 -16.65
C ASP A 433 24.25 16.77 -17.35
N LYS A 434 25.21 17.57 -16.87
CA LYS A 434 25.54 18.88 -17.44
C LYS A 434 27.04 19.16 -17.29
N TRP A 435 27.71 19.45 -18.39
CA TRP A 435 29.13 19.82 -18.35
C TRP A 435 29.45 20.96 -19.31
N LYS A 436 30.67 21.48 -19.21
CA LYS A 436 31.15 22.58 -20.03
C LYS A 436 32.44 22.16 -20.72
N GLU A 437 32.51 22.39 -22.03
CA GLU A 437 33.74 22.33 -22.83
C GLU A 437 33.86 23.65 -23.59
N ASP A 438 34.99 24.31 -23.44
CA ASP A 438 35.26 25.64 -24.01
C ASP A 438 34.16 26.66 -23.66
N ASP A 439 33.48 27.23 -24.62
CA ASP A 439 32.41 28.21 -24.45
C ASP A 439 30.99 27.60 -24.55
N ARG A 440 30.89 26.30 -24.83
CA ARG A 440 29.63 25.58 -24.94
C ARG A 440 29.27 24.84 -23.65
N VAL A 441 28.00 24.71 -23.38
CA VAL A 441 27.45 23.90 -22.30
C VAL A 441 26.67 22.76 -22.91
N PHE A 442 26.92 21.56 -22.43
CA PHE A 442 26.30 20.31 -22.87
C PHE A 442 25.32 19.86 -21.81
N PHE A 443 24.17 19.35 -22.24
CA PHE A 443 23.12 18.81 -21.40
C PHE A 443 22.76 17.42 -21.90
N ARG A 444 22.89 16.43 -21.05
CA ARG A 444 22.40 15.07 -21.29
C ARG A 444 20.98 14.96 -20.73
N TYR A 445 20.04 14.69 -21.61
CA TYR A 445 18.65 14.42 -21.27
C TYR A 445 18.35 12.93 -21.37
N GLU A 446 17.57 12.43 -20.40
CA GLU A 446 16.98 11.10 -20.41
C GLU A 446 15.46 11.24 -20.39
N MET A 447 14.79 10.40 -21.19
CA MET A 447 13.35 10.41 -21.34
C MET A 447 12.77 9.06 -20.98
N ALA A 448 11.64 9.07 -20.26
CA ALA A 448 10.77 7.91 -20.07
C ALA A 448 9.33 8.30 -20.42
N GLY A 449 8.60 7.37 -21.02
CA GLY A 449 7.20 7.58 -21.43
C GLY A 449 6.33 6.44 -20.97
N SER A 450 5.13 6.75 -20.45
CA SER A 450 4.11 5.77 -20.06
C SER A 450 2.86 5.95 -20.92
N ASN A 451 2.41 4.88 -21.56
CA ASN A 451 1.22 4.90 -22.40
C ASN A 451 -0.04 4.59 -21.56
N TYR A 452 -0.89 5.57 -21.37
CA TYR A 452 -2.12 5.46 -20.57
C TYR A 452 -3.39 5.25 -21.40
N SER A 453 -3.24 5.05 -22.71
CA SER A 453 -4.38 4.92 -23.62
C SER A 453 -4.24 3.70 -24.54
N ALA A 454 -4.78 3.75 -25.73
CA ALA A 454 -4.67 2.67 -26.72
C ALA A 454 -3.22 2.42 -27.16
N ALA A 455 -2.91 1.17 -27.51
CA ALA A 455 -1.60 0.82 -28.06
C ALA A 455 -1.26 1.71 -29.28
N THR A 456 0.00 2.17 -29.35
CA THR A 456 0.53 2.94 -30.47
C THR A 456 1.60 2.16 -31.19
N GLU A 457 1.72 2.34 -32.51
CA GLU A 457 2.78 1.75 -33.33
C GLU A 457 3.97 2.69 -33.52
N LYS A 458 3.78 3.96 -33.20
CA LYS A 458 4.80 5.01 -33.31
C LYS A 458 4.55 6.09 -32.29
N TRP A 459 5.61 6.74 -31.85
CA TRP A 459 5.52 7.93 -31.01
C TRP A 459 6.51 9.00 -31.49
N SER A 460 6.16 10.24 -31.26
CA SER A 460 7.01 11.40 -31.52
C SER A 460 6.63 12.53 -30.58
N VAL A 461 7.61 13.29 -30.16
CA VAL A 461 7.42 14.45 -29.26
C VAL A 461 8.36 15.57 -29.66
N THR A 462 7.91 16.80 -29.61
CA THR A 462 8.71 18.00 -29.90
C THR A 462 8.98 18.75 -28.61
N ILE A 463 10.26 19.01 -28.36
CA ILE A 463 10.77 19.68 -27.15
C ILE A 463 11.29 21.04 -27.56
N PRO A 464 10.64 22.15 -27.16
CA PRO A 464 11.10 23.51 -27.45
C PRO A 464 12.18 23.95 -26.45
N PHE A 465 13.18 24.65 -26.96
CA PHE A 465 14.24 25.28 -26.17
C PHE A 465 14.16 26.80 -26.30
N ASN A 466 14.73 27.52 -25.34
CA ASN A 466 14.75 28.98 -25.33
C ASN A 466 15.78 29.59 -26.32
N GLU A 467 16.61 28.77 -26.93
CA GLU A 467 17.59 29.16 -27.95
C GLU A 467 17.85 28.01 -28.93
N ASN A 468 18.49 28.31 -30.06
CA ASN A 468 18.87 27.27 -31.01
C ASN A 468 19.86 26.28 -30.39
N ILE A 469 19.61 25.00 -30.64
CA ILE A 469 20.38 23.88 -30.12
C ILE A 469 21.17 23.18 -31.22
N GLN A 470 22.17 22.41 -30.77
CA GLN A 470 22.86 21.41 -31.59
C GLN A 470 22.75 20.08 -30.86
N VAL A 471 22.29 19.03 -31.55
CA VAL A 471 22.32 17.67 -31.03
C VAL A 471 23.72 17.11 -31.24
N GLU A 472 24.29 16.59 -30.16
CA GLU A 472 25.64 16.01 -30.15
C GLU A 472 25.59 14.48 -30.20
N ASP A 473 24.58 13.88 -29.56
CA ASP A 473 24.36 12.44 -29.50
C ASP A 473 22.89 12.12 -29.19
N SER A 474 22.45 10.90 -29.54
CA SER A 474 21.14 10.37 -29.18
C SER A 474 21.17 8.85 -29.13
N TRP A 475 20.37 8.24 -28.26
CA TRP A 475 20.25 6.78 -28.15
C TRP A 475 18.79 6.34 -27.99
N ASN A 476 18.46 5.19 -28.56
CA ASN A 476 17.14 4.58 -28.59
C ASN A 476 16.03 5.50 -29.14
N CYS A 477 16.38 6.51 -29.95
CA CYS A 477 15.45 7.40 -30.63
C CYS A 477 16.05 7.96 -31.91
N GLU A 478 15.19 8.48 -32.78
CA GLU A 478 15.56 9.34 -33.90
C GLU A 478 15.30 10.79 -33.51
N VAL A 479 16.16 11.70 -33.89
CA VAL A 479 16.09 13.12 -33.57
C VAL A 479 16.15 14.00 -34.79
N ALA A 480 15.34 15.07 -34.78
CA ALA A 480 15.37 16.11 -35.82
C ALA A 480 15.33 17.49 -35.17
N VAL A 481 16.19 18.40 -35.62
CA VAL A 481 16.30 19.77 -35.10
C VAL A 481 15.75 20.77 -36.09
N SER A 482 14.92 21.69 -35.65
CA SER A 482 14.44 22.82 -36.41
C SER A 482 14.55 24.10 -35.57
N GLY A 483 15.67 24.82 -35.70
CA GLY A 483 15.92 26.03 -34.90
C GLY A 483 16.12 25.72 -33.43
N ASN A 484 15.14 26.09 -32.61
CA ASN A 484 15.12 25.84 -31.16
C ASN A 484 14.19 24.67 -30.75
N GLU A 485 13.72 23.89 -31.71
CA GLU A 485 12.86 22.73 -31.44
C GLU A 485 13.60 21.42 -31.76
N LEU A 486 13.51 20.46 -30.85
CA LEU A 486 13.98 19.09 -31.01
C LEU A 486 12.78 18.16 -31.11
N THR A 487 12.59 17.52 -32.23
CA THR A 487 11.65 16.41 -32.37
C THR A 487 12.38 15.11 -32.09
N VAL A 488 11.90 14.38 -31.08
CA VAL A 488 12.37 13.03 -30.71
C VAL A 488 11.29 12.05 -31.11
N SER A 489 11.65 11.01 -31.83
CA SER A 489 10.74 9.95 -32.29
C SER A 489 11.30 8.56 -32.05
N ASN A 490 10.42 7.57 -32.10
CA ASN A 490 10.83 6.18 -31.83
C ASN A 490 11.92 5.67 -32.75
N ALA A 491 12.84 4.88 -32.20
CA ALA A 491 13.68 4.00 -32.98
C ALA A 491 12.87 2.81 -33.55
N ALA A 492 13.41 2.08 -34.47
CA ALA A 492 12.74 0.92 -35.08
C ALA A 492 12.36 -0.18 -34.06
N SER A 493 13.06 -0.22 -32.90
CA SER A 493 12.88 -1.24 -31.86
C SER A 493 11.82 -0.92 -30.81
N ASN A 494 11.43 0.35 -30.63
CA ASN A 494 10.60 0.81 -29.52
C ASN A 494 9.39 1.66 -29.93
N GLY A 495 8.96 1.57 -31.19
CA GLY A 495 7.79 2.32 -31.68
C GLY A 495 6.45 1.75 -31.18
N LYS A 496 6.39 0.42 -31.01
CA LYS A 496 5.17 -0.24 -30.53
C LYS A 496 5.13 -0.21 -29.02
N VAL A 497 4.11 0.49 -28.47
CA VAL A 497 3.90 0.65 -27.02
C VAL A 497 2.46 0.28 -26.73
N GLY A 498 2.24 -0.79 -25.98
CA GLY A 498 0.92 -1.23 -25.56
C GLY A 498 0.30 -0.28 -24.53
N ALA A 499 -1.00 -0.43 -24.30
CA ALA A 499 -1.66 0.26 -23.20
C ALA A 499 -1.06 -0.23 -21.86
N GLY A 500 -0.65 0.68 -21.00
CA GLY A 500 0.05 0.37 -19.75
C GLY A 500 1.56 0.13 -19.87
N ASP A 501 2.11 0.05 -21.10
CA ASP A 501 3.54 -0.14 -21.30
C ASP A 501 4.33 1.17 -21.13
N THR A 502 5.63 1.03 -20.86
CA THR A 502 6.58 2.13 -20.74
C THR A 502 7.64 2.09 -21.82
N VAL A 503 8.09 3.27 -22.25
CA VAL A 503 9.30 3.47 -23.04
C VAL A 503 10.38 4.01 -22.11
N SER A 504 11.50 3.33 -22.00
CA SER A 504 12.65 3.74 -21.18
C SER A 504 13.93 3.76 -22.00
N ASP A 505 15.01 4.23 -21.37
CA ASP A 505 16.36 4.28 -21.97
C ASP A 505 16.48 5.15 -23.24
N VAL A 506 15.56 6.09 -23.43
CA VAL A 506 15.62 7.09 -24.50
C VAL A 506 16.39 8.31 -24.00
N GLY A 507 17.28 8.85 -24.83
CA GLY A 507 17.95 10.07 -24.43
C GLY A 507 18.72 10.75 -25.56
N PHE A 508 19.20 11.96 -25.26
CA PHE A 508 19.96 12.77 -26.19
C PHE A 508 20.87 13.75 -25.46
N ILE A 509 21.90 14.22 -26.14
CA ILE A 509 22.80 15.28 -25.69
C ILE A 509 22.63 16.48 -26.61
N VAL A 510 22.34 17.62 -26.02
CA VAL A 510 22.29 18.90 -26.73
C VAL A 510 23.31 19.86 -26.16
N SER A 511 23.79 20.77 -27.01
CA SER A 511 24.67 21.84 -26.58
C SER A 511 24.15 23.20 -26.97
N GLY A 512 24.45 24.19 -26.14
CA GLY A 512 24.04 25.58 -26.33
C GLY A 512 24.81 26.53 -25.43
N THR A 513 24.23 27.71 -25.17
CA THR A 513 24.82 28.67 -24.23
C THR A 513 24.56 28.26 -22.76
N LYS A 514 25.17 28.97 -21.82
CA LYS A 514 24.89 28.76 -20.38
C LYS A 514 23.43 28.96 -19.96
N LYS A 515 22.62 29.56 -20.85
CA LYS A 515 21.21 29.90 -20.59
C LYS A 515 20.26 28.89 -21.24
N LEU A 516 20.79 27.87 -21.93
CA LEU A 516 19.96 26.86 -22.56
C LEU A 516 19.04 26.21 -21.53
N ALA A 517 17.77 26.23 -21.84
CA ALA A 517 16.70 25.60 -21.06
C ALA A 517 15.57 25.16 -22.01
N VAL A 518 14.88 24.10 -21.64
CA VAL A 518 13.60 23.74 -22.25
C VAL A 518 12.58 24.80 -21.82
N VAL A 519 11.78 25.27 -22.75
CA VAL A 519 10.67 26.20 -22.48
C VAL A 519 9.36 25.44 -22.52
N ASP A 520 8.35 25.97 -21.86
CA ASP A 520 7.05 25.35 -21.60
C ASP A 520 6.57 24.39 -22.69
N LEU A 521 6.43 23.12 -22.31
CA LEU A 521 6.00 21.98 -23.14
C LEU A 521 4.48 21.84 -23.09
#